data_08dde34d4236a72fc42ed522520f39c3
#
_entry.id   08dde34d4236a72fc42ed522520f39c3
#
_cell.length_a   1.000
_cell.length_b   1.000
_cell.length_c   1.000
_cell.angle_alpha   90.00
_cell.angle_beta   90.00
_cell.angle_gamma   90.00
#
_symmetry.space_group_name_H-M   'P 1'
#
loop_
_entity.id
_entity.type
_entity.pdbx_description
1 polymer ?
#
loop_
_entity_poly.entity_id
_entity_poly.type
_entity_poly.pdbx_seq_one_letter_code
_entity_poly.pdbx_strand_id
1 'polypeptide(L)'
;YTDLDLFCLAKNIFHEAGIESDIGKYAVAQITINRLQSPRYPDNICSVVLDRYQFSWANQRSKHWTRPKGPNWDASYRIALNVLEDGDRVVGLDNAHYYHADYVNPHWASQMTPVTTIGRHIFYTRH
;
A
#
# COMPACT_ATOMS: atom_id res chain seq x y z
N TYR A 1 1.93 -12.18 12.02
CA TYR A 1 0.84 -11.94 11.07
C TYR A 1 0.04 -13.22 10.81
N THR A 2 -1.15 -13.06 10.24
CA THR A 2 -2.03 -14.18 9.89
C THR A 2 -2.12 -14.31 8.37
N ASP A 3 -2.73 -15.42 7.90
CA ASP A 3 -3.01 -15.61 6.48
C ASP A 3 -3.92 -14.48 5.94
N LEU A 4 -4.83 -13.99 6.77
CA LEU A 4 -5.70 -12.88 6.40
C LEU A 4 -4.91 -11.57 6.22
N ASP A 5 -3.96 -11.29 7.12
CA ASP A 5 -3.08 -10.15 6.99
C ASP A 5 -2.31 -10.19 5.67
N LEU A 6 -1.75 -11.35 5.35
CA LEU A 6 -1.01 -11.56 4.11
C LEU A 6 -1.90 -11.33 2.89
N PHE A 7 -3.09 -11.89 2.90
CA PHE A 7 -4.05 -11.70 1.80
C PHE A 7 -4.39 -10.22 1.60
N CYS A 8 -4.72 -9.52 2.68
CA CYS A 8 -5.10 -8.11 2.61
C CYS A 8 -3.96 -7.24 2.09
N LEU A 9 -2.74 -7.47 2.57
CA LEU A 9 -1.58 -6.72 2.10
C LEU A 9 -1.31 -7.01 0.62
N ALA A 10 -1.31 -8.28 0.23
CA ALA A 10 -1.10 -8.68 -1.17
C ALA A 10 -2.17 -8.10 -2.09
N LYS A 11 -3.41 -8.12 -1.64
CA LYS A 11 -4.54 -7.58 -2.39
C LYS A 11 -4.37 -6.09 -2.64
N ASN A 12 -3.94 -5.35 -1.62
CA ASN A 12 -3.69 -3.93 -1.75
C ASN A 12 -2.54 -3.65 -2.74
N ILE A 13 -1.43 -4.37 -2.62
CA ILE A 13 -0.31 -4.23 -3.55
C ILE A 13 -0.78 -4.49 -4.99
N PHE A 14 -1.55 -5.55 -5.17
CA PHE A 14 -2.05 -5.93 -6.50
C PHE A 14 -2.89 -4.83 -7.12
N HIS A 15 -3.83 -4.25 -6.37
CA HIS A 15 -4.72 -3.23 -6.90
C HIS A 15 -4.03 -1.88 -7.10
N GLU A 16 -3.11 -1.51 -6.21
CA GLU A 16 -2.48 -0.19 -6.24
C GLU A 16 -1.21 -0.16 -7.08
N ALA A 17 -0.50 -1.27 -7.19
CA ALA A 17 0.82 -1.33 -7.83
C ALA A 17 1.06 -2.60 -8.63
N GLY A 18 0.01 -3.32 -9.03
CA GLY A 18 0.15 -4.62 -9.69
C GLY A 18 0.99 -4.60 -10.96
N ILE A 19 0.98 -3.48 -11.70
CA ILE A 19 1.76 -3.32 -12.93
C ILE A 19 3.08 -2.58 -12.69
N GLU A 20 3.36 -2.17 -11.45
CA GLU A 20 4.61 -1.48 -11.12
C GLU A 20 5.75 -2.47 -10.95
N SER A 21 6.99 -1.96 -10.97
CA SER A 21 8.17 -2.74 -10.64
C SER A 21 8.11 -3.24 -9.20
N ASP A 22 9.00 -4.16 -8.85
CA ASP A 22 9.04 -4.71 -7.49
C ASP A 22 9.25 -3.61 -6.43
N ILE A 23 10.14 -2.65 -6.70
CA ILE A 23 10.36 -1.57 -5.72
C ILE A 23 9.10 -0.71 -5.53
N GLY A 24 8.32 -0.50 -6.57
CA GLY A 24 7.03 0.18 -6.47
C GLY A 24 6.04 -0.59 -5.61
N LYS A 25 6.03 -1.90 -5.75
CA LYS A 25 5.18 -2.78 -4.93
C LYS A 25 5.61 -2.75 -3.45
N TYR A 26 6.93 -2.82 -3.19
CA TYR A 26 7.47 -2.70 -1.83
C TYR A 26 7.11 -1.36 -1.20
N ALA A 27 7.20 -0.28 -1.99
CA ALA A 27 6.89 1.06 -1.50
C ALA A 27 5.43 1.18 -1.06
N VAL A 28 4.51 0.69 -1.89
CA VAL A 28 3.07 0.69 -1.55
C VAL A 28 2.80 -0.14 -0.30
N ALA A 29 3.42 -1.32 -0.19
CA ALA A 29 3.29 -2.17 0.99
C ALA A 29 3.77 -1.45 2.25
N GLN A 30 4.87 -0.73 2.15
CA GLN A 30 5.44 -0.02 3.30
C GLN A 30 4.50 1.07 3.84
N ILE A 31 3.74 1.74 2.98
CA ILE A 31 2.78 2.73 3.44
C ILE A 31 1.74 2.07 4.34
N THR A 32 1.25 0.88 3.99
CA THR A 32 0.33 0.14 4.84
C THR A 32 0.97 -0.19 6.20
N ILE A 33 2.22 -0.64 6.21
CA ILE A 33 2.93 -0.94 7.46
C ILE A 33 3.13 0.33 8.29
N ASN A 34 3.51 1.45 7.66
CA ASN A 34 3.67 2.72 8.37
C ASN A 34 2.36 3.17 9.02
N ARG A 35 1.24 3.02 8.29
CA ARG A 35 -0.08 3.34 8.84
C ARG A 35 -0.42 2.45 10.02
N LEU A 36 -0.14 1.16 9.90
CA LEU A 36 -0.38 0.20 10.96
C LEU A 36 0.32 0.60 12.27
N GLN A 37 1.49 1.20 12.18
CA GLN A 37 2.30 1.63 13.32
C GLN A 37 1.95 3.02 13.83
N SER A 38 1.02 3.71 13.19
CA SER A 38 0.60 5.05 13.56
C SER A 38 -0.69 5.01 14.36
N PRO A 39 -0.81 5.79 15.46
CA PRO A 39 -2.06 5.84 16.23
C PRO A 39 -3.22 6.49 15.47
N ARG A 40 -2.96 7.10 14.32
CA ARG A 40 -4.00 7.72 13.48
C ARG A 40 -4.79 6.72 12.66
N TYR A 41 -4.34 5.46 12.59
CA TYR A 41 -4.93 4.45 11.71
C TYR A 41 -5.31 3.21 12.51
N PRO A 42 -6.16 2.33 11.93
CA PRO A 42 -6.47 1.06 12.58
C PRO A 42 -5.21 0.24 12.88
N ASP A 43 -5.31 -0.68 13.82
CA ASP A 43 -4.18 -1.45 14.31
C ASP A 43 -4.08 -2.86 13.72
N ASN A 44 -4.73 -3.10 12.59
CA ASN A 44 -4.57 -4.35 11.83
C ASN A 44 -4.58 -4.07 10.33
N ILE A 45 -3.90 -4.93 9.59
CA ILE A 45 -3.63 -4.72 8.16
C ILE A 45 -4.92 -4.63 7.35
N CYS A 46 -5.84 -5.57 7.54
CA CYS A 46 -7.07 -5.58 6.77
C CYS A 46 -7.90 -4.32 7.00
N SER A 47 -7.95 -3.84 8.24
CA SER A 47 -8.68 -2.61 8.55
C SER A 47 -8.02 -1.38 7.92
N VAL A 48 -6.68 -1.32 7.90
CA VAL A 48 -5.96 -0.23 7.21
C VAL A 48 -6.27 -0.25 5.72
N VAL A 49 -6.16 -1.41 5.09
CA VAL A 49 -6.36 -1.58 3.66
C VAL A 49 -7.81 -1.31 3.25
N LEU A 50 -8.75 -1.75 4.06
CA LEU A 50 -10.18 -1.62 3.78
C LEU A 50 -10.76 -0.30 4.32
N ASP A 51 -9.94 0.53 4.94
CA ASP A 51 -10.39 1.82 5.45
C ASP A 51 -10.94 2.64 4.28
N ARG A 52 -12.16 3.06 4.45
CA ARG A 52 -12.88 3.81 3.44
C ARG A 52 -12.11 5.09 3.11
N TYR A 53 -11.98 5.39 1.83
CA TYR A 53 -11.31 6.57 1.31
C TYR A 53 -9.77 6.50 1.29
N GLN A 54 -9.17 5.38 1.71
CA GLN A 54 -7.71 5.24 1.65
C GLN A 54 -7.26 4.62 0.32
N PHE A 55 -7.90 3.51 -0.07
CA PHE A 55 -7.58 2.83 -1.32
C PHE A 55 -8.85 2.60 -2.13
N SER A 56 -8.80 2.93 -3.41
CA SER A 56 -10.01 2.96 -4.26
C SER A 56 -10.71 1.60 -4.37
N TRP A 57 -9.95 0.51 -4.46
CA TRP A 57 -10.54 -0.83 -4.59
C TRP A 57 -11.29 -1.26 -3.34
N ALA A 58 -10.90 -0.78 -2.16
CA ALA A 58 -11.52 -1.15 -0.89
C ALA A 58 -12.97 -0.67 -0.77
N ASN A 59 -13.36 0.29 -1.60
CA ASN A 59 -14.74 0.80 -1.63
C ASN A 59 -15.68 -0.06 -2.49
N GLN A 60 -15.15 -1.08 -3.15
CA GLN A 60 -15.91 -1.99 -4.00
C GLN A 60 -16.09 -3.32 -3.27
N ARG A 61 -17.13 -3.41 -2.44
CA ARG A 61 -17.33 -4.53 -1.52
C ARG A 61 -17.23 -5.92 -2.15
N SER A 62 -17.78 -6.08 -3.34
CA SER A 62 -17.78 -7.38 -4.03
C SER A 62 -16.38 -7.87 -4.38
N LYS A 63 -15.37 -6.99 -4.38
CA LYS A 63 -13.99 -7.33 -4.74
C LYS A 63 -13.08 -7.56 -3.54
N HIS A 64 -13.55 -7.31 -2.31
CA HIS A 64 -12.70 -7.41 -1.12
C HIS A 64 -12.06 -8.80 -0.98
N TRP A 65 -12.83 -9.84 -1.18
CA TRP A 65 -12.41 -11.20 -0.88
C TRP A 65 -12.18 -12.05 -2.13
N THR A 66 -12.26 -11.46 -3.31
CA THR A 66 -11.94 -12.17 -4.55
C THR A 66 -10.43 -12.35 -4.66
N ARG A 67 -9.99 -13.59 -4.89
CA ARG A 67 -8.57 -13.89 -5.06
C ARG A 67 -8.17 -13.71 -6.52
N PRO A 68 -7.28 -12.75 -6.82
CA PRO A 68 -6.77 -12.57 -8.19
C PRO A 68 -5.91 -13.75 -8.65
N LYS A 69 -5.55 -13.74 -9.93
CA LYS A 69 -4.69 -14.75 -10.54
C LYS A 69 -3.69 -14.07 -11.46
N GLY A 70 -2.60 -14.77 -11.75
CA GLY A 70 -1.62 -14.33 -12.74
C GLY A 70 -0.35 -13.77 -12.12
N PRO A 71 0.63 -13.39 -12.98
CA PRO A 71 1.96 -12.99 -12.51
C PRO A 71 1.96 -11.74 -11.63
N ASN A 72 1.07 -10.79 -11.88
CA ASN A 72 1.00 -9.59 -11.03
C ASN A 72 0.52 -9.93 -9.62
N TRP A 73 -0.42 -10.86 -9.50
CA TRP A 73 -0.85 -11.35 -8.20
C TRP A 73 0.26 -12.12 -7.51
N ASP A 74 0.93 -13.03 -8.24
CA ASP A 74 2.00 -13.84 -7.69
C ASP A 74 3.13 -12.96 -7.15
N ALA A 75 3.52 -11.92 -7.88
CA ALA A 75 4.53 -10.97 -7.43
C ALA A 75 4.06 -10.19 -6.20
N SER A 76 2.81 -9.73 -6.22
CA SER A 76 2.24 -8.97 -5.09
C SER A 76 2.17 -9.82 -3.82
N TYR A 77 1.81 -11.09 -3.95
CA TYR A 77 1.76 -12.04 -2.83
C TYR A 77 3.16 -12.29 -2.27
N ARG A 78 4.13 -12.55 -3.14
CA ARG A 78 5.52 -12.78 -2.75
C ARG A 78 6.09 -11.57 -2.01
N ILE A 79 5.84 -10.37 -2.51
CA ILE A 79 6.34 -9.14 -1.89
C ILE A 79 5.66 -8.90 -0.54
N ALA A 80 4.35 -9.12 -0.45
CA ALA A 80 3.64 -9.03 0.83
C ALA A 80 4.25 -9.98 1.86
N LEU A 81 4.57 -11.19 1.45
CA LEU A 81 5.19 -12.17 2.32
C LEU A 81 6.57 -11.71 2.78
N ASN A 82 7.40 -11.20 1.87
CA ASN A 82 8.72 -10.68 2.21
C ASN A 82 8.65 -9.51 3.20
N VAL A 83 7.68 -8.62 3.03
CA VAL A 83 7.47 -7.48 3.94
C VAL A 83 7.09 -7.99 5.34
N LEU A 84 6.20 -8.97 5.42
CA LEU A 84 5.71 -9.48 6.71
C LEU A 84 6.69 -10.44 7.38
N GLU A 85 7.34 -11.32 6.61
CA GLU A 85 8.28 -12.33 7.15
C GLU A 85 9.65 -11.73 7.43
N ASP A 86 10.20 -10.99 6.45
CA ASP A 86 11.59 -10.56 6.47
C ASP A 86 11.74 -9.10 6.91
N GLY A 87 10.65 -8.38 7.01
CA GLY A 87 10.68 -6.97 7.37
C GLY A 87 11.27 -6.07 6.29
N ASP A 88 11.20 -6.49 5.03
CA ASP A 88 11.76 -5.72 3.92
C ASP A 88 11.15 -4.33 3.85
N ARG A 89 11.99 -3.31 3.65
CA ARG A 89 11.59 -1.90 3.61
C ARG A 89 12.33 -1.17 2.51
N VAL A 90 11.72 -0.09 2.01
CA VAL A 90 12.35 0.84 1.07
C VAL A 90 13.01 1.96 1.86
N VAL A 91 14.26 2.27 1.53
CA VAL A 91 14.99 3.35 2.19
C VAL A 91 14.31 4.68 1.89
N GLY A 92 14.11 5.49 2.93
CA GLY A 92 13.58 6.84 2.79
C GLY A 92 12.07 6.97 2.95
N LEU A 93 11.34 5.86 3.14
CA LEU A 93 9.88 5.89 3.28
C LEU A 93 9.38 5.73 4.72
N ASP A 94 10.25 5.81 5.71
CA ASP A 94 9.90 5.47 7.11
C ASP A 94 8.73 6.29 7.67
N ASN A 95 8.59 7.52 7.25
CA ASN A 95 7.55 8.43 7.75
C ASN A 95 6.48 8.74 6.70
N ALA A 96 6.48 8.05 5.57
CA ALA A 96 5.49 8.27 4.53
C ALA A 96 4.20 7.52 4.85
N HIS A 97 3.07 8.22 4.82
CA HIS A 97 1.75 7.64 5.09
C HIS A 97 0.75 7.88 3.98
N TYR A 98 1.15 8.59 2.91
CA TYR A 98 0.27 8.97 1.81
C TYR A 98 0.97 8.78 0.48
N TYR A 99 0.19 8.46 -0.53
CA TYR A 99 0.67 8.48 -1.91
C TYR A 99 -0.50 8.65 -2.86
N HIS A 100 -0.18 9.04 -4.10
CA HIS A 100 -1.14 9.02 -5.20
C HIS A 100 -0.41 8.71 -6.49
N ALA A 101 -1.16 8.25 -7.49
CA ALA A 101 -0.61 8.05 -8.82
C ALA A 101 -0.29 9.42 -9.46
N ASP A 102 0.76 9.46 -10.28
CA ASP A 102 1.27 10.71 -10.85
C ASP A 102 0.29 11.39 -11.82
N TYR A 103 -0.72 10.66 -12.29
CA TYR A 103 -1.73 11.20 -13.18
C TYR A 103 -2.98 11.73 -12.46
N VAL A 104 -3.01 11.70 -11.15
CA VAL A 104 -4.06 12.33 -10.35
C VAL A 104 -3.47 13.51 -9.56
N ASN A 105 -4.33 14.46 -9.19
CA ASN A 105 -3.90 15.65 -8.46
C ASN A 105 -4.86 15.88 -7.29
N PRO A 106 -4.75 15.09 -6.21
CA PRO A 106 -5.63 15.26 -5.05
C PRO A 106 -5.30 16.57 -4.33
N HIS A 107 -6.34 17.27 -3.88
CA HIS A 107 -6.13 18.59 -3.25
C HIS A 107 -5.32 18.50 -1.95
N TRP A 108 -5.36 17.36 -1.25
CA TRP A 108 -4.58 17.19 -0.02
C TRP A 108 -3.07 17.21 -0.27
N ALA A 109 -2.61 16.91 -1.50
CA ALA A 109 -1.18 16.83 -1.80
C ALA A 109 -0.46 18.15 -1.55
N SER A 110 -1.12 19.29 -1.78
CA SER A 110 -0.54 20.61 -1.51
C SER A 110 -0.33 20.88 -0.03
N GLN A 111 -0.96 20.10 0.84
CA GLN A 111 -0.88 20.25 2.30
C GLN A 111 0.10 19.27 2.93
N MET A 112 0.78 18.48 2.12
CA MET A 112 1.73 17.46 2.56
C MET A 112 3.12 17.77 2.02
N THR A 113 4.13 17.12 2.60
CA THR A 113 5.50 17.24 2.14
C THR A 113 5.83 16.03 1.26
N PRO A 114 6.18 16.24 -0.03
CA PRO A 114 6.59 15.12 -0.88
C PRO A 114 7.93 14.58 -0.41
N VAL A 115 8.03 13.25 -0.40
CA VAL A 115 9.23 12.53 0.03
C VAL A 115 10.00 12.03 -1.18
N THR A 116 9.35 11.31 -2.07
CA THR A 116 9.99 10.73 -3.26
C THR A 116 8.94 10.26 -4.25
N THR A 117 9.36 10.01 -5.47
CA THR A 117 8.56 9.37 -6.51
C THR A 117 9.20 8.03 -6.86
N ILE A 118 8.39 6.98 -6.86
CA ILE A 118 8.82 5.64 -7.24
C ILE A 118 7.83 5.11 -8.28
N GLY A 119 8.32 4.81 -9.48
CA GLY A 119 7.46 4.44 -10.59
C GLY A 119 6.45 5.54 -10.87
N ARG A 120 5.18 5.20 -10.84
CA ARG A 120 4.09 6.13 -11.11
C ARG A 120 3.40 6.64 -9.84
N HIS A 121 4.05 6.52 -8.69
CA HIS A 121 3.50 6.98 -7.40
C HIS A 121 4.38 8.04 -6.77
N ILE A 122 3.75 9.07 -6.23
CA ILE A 122 4.40 10.13 -5.46
C ILE A 122 4.02 9.93 -4.00
N PHE A 123 5.03 9.86 -3.12
CA PHE A 123 4.86 9.55 -1.71
C PHE A 123 5.05 10.80 -0.84
N TYR A 124 4.28 10.90 0.22
CA TYR A 124 4.21 12.10 1.06
C TYR A 124 4.26 11.76 2.55
N THR A 125 4.76 12.72 3.31
CA THR A 125 4.62 12.74 4.77
C THR A 125 3.82 13.98 5.18
N ARG A 126 3.25 13.96 6.40
CA ARG A 126 2.60 15.15 6.95
C ARG A 126 3.63 16.22 7.27
N HIS A 127 3.21 17.46 7.18
CA HIS A 127 4.00 18.59 7.66
C HIS A 127 4.25 18.50 9.16
#